data_c82dd9fb872153f34911f9a337e3944a
#
_entry.id   c82dd9fb872153f34911f9a337e3944a
#
_cell.length_a   1.000
_cell.length_b   1.000
_cell.length_c   1.000
_cell.angle_alpha   90.00
_cell.angle_beta   90.00
_cell.angle_gamma   90.00
#
_symmetry.space_group_name_H-M   'P 1'
#
loop_
_entity.id
_entity.type
_entity.pdbx_description
1 polymer ?
#
loop_
_entity_poly.entity_id
_entity_poly.type
_entity_poly.pdbx_seq_one_letter_code
_entity_poly.pdbx_strand_id
1 'polypeptide(L)'
;MDICVVLVTFNRADDLQKTLAAYETQTHLPRAVIVVDNHSTDGTCEMLADWQARESEIAHIVVTLPENVGGSGGFAAGLTRALELSHEWVFVSDDDALPHADALQQLADFCQKRPELAAQCAALCGSVDTGNGYALGHRCRIQRGAMGRVDQPVPSSEYEKEYFEVDFFSYIGTCIRRSALEKAGVTRKEFFIYSDDFEHALRVRKCGKLLCLPRCVLCHQGNTPYSKNATWRDYYETRNVLIMYLEHFGKTAFRRRARMRLLTGWWSLNPTKWKVIKEGIRDAKAGKTGLHPVYRPGWDPKKK
;
A
#
# COMPACT_ATOMS: atom_id res chain seq x y z
N MET A 1 -20.66 8.93 5.41
CA MET A 1 -19.24 9.19 5.09
C MET A 1 -19.10 9.30 3.58
N ASP A 2 -18.38 10.30 3.06
CA ASP A 2 -18.19 10.49 1.63
C ASP A 2 -16.84 9.90 1.21
N ILE A 3 -16.87 8.73 0.53
CA ILE A 3 -15.70 7.90 0.23
C ILE A 3 -15.53 7.75 -1.28
N CYS A 4 -14.30 8.04 -1.76
CA CYS A 4 -13.82 7.64 -3.08
C CYS A 4 -12.83 6.47 -2.92
N VAL A 5 -13.02 5.37 -3.64
CA VAL A 5 -12.10 4.21 -3.64
C VAL A 5 -11.07 4.37 -4.76
N VAL A 6 -9.81 4.03 -4.48
CA VAL A 6 -8.72 3.98 -5.47
C VAL A 6 -8.12 2.58 -5.47
N LEU A 7 -8.14 1.94 -6.63
CA LEU A 7 -7.56 0.63 -6.91
C LEU A 7 -6.47 0.78 -7.98
N VAL A 8 -5.42 -0.02 -7.88
CA VAL A 8 -4.37 -0.11 -8.91
C VAL A 8 -4.27 -1.54 -9.39
N THR A 9 -4.30 -1.74 -10.71
CA THR A 9 -4.25 -3.06 -11.32
C THR A 9 -3.16 -3.17 -12.39
N PHE A 10 -2.66 -4.37 -12.60
CA PHE A 10 -1.77 -4.72 -13.70
C PHE A 10 -1.88 -6.20 -14.06
N ASN A 11 -2.47 -6.52 -15.23
CA ASN A 11 -2.65 -7.90 -15.73
C ASN A 11 -3.37 -8.82 -14.72
N ARG A 12 -4.53 -8.39 -14.21
CA ARG A 12 -5.33 -9.12 -13.21
C ARG A 12 -6.84 -8.95 -13.42
N ALA A 13 -7.32 -9.08 -14.66
CA ALA A 13 -8.73 -8.87 -15.00
C ALA A 13 -9.70 -9.63 -14.07
N ASP A 14 -9.45 -10.93 -13.82
CA ASP A 14 -10.33 -11.79 -13.02
C ASP A 14 -10.41 -11.39 -11.54
N ASP A 15 -9.28 -11.01 -10.93
CA ASP A 15 -9.25 -10.61 -9.52
C ASP A 15 -9.85 -9.21 -9.35
N LEU A 16 -9.52 -8.29 -10.26
CA LEU A 16 -10.11 -6.95 -10.28
C LEU A 16 -11.63 -7.01 -10.43
N GLN A 17 -12.16 -7.87 -11.32
CA GLN A 17 -13.60 -8.01 -11.51
C GLN A 17 -14.32 -8.40 -10.21
N LYS A 18 -13.76 -9.33 -9.43
CA LYS A 18 -14.31 -9.73 -8.13
C LYS A 18 -14.26 -8.57 -7.14
N THR A 19 -13.14 -7.83 -7.11
CA THR A 19 -12.94 -6.70 -6.22
C THR A 19 -13.90 -5.55 -6.53
N LEU A 20 -14.13 -5.25 -7.81
CA LEU A 20 -15.13 -4.24 -8.24
C LEU A 20 -16.54 -4.64 -7.81
N ALA A 21 -16.94 -5.89 -8.04
CA ALA A 21 -18.24 -6.39 -7.60
C ALA A 21 -18.43 -6.29 -6.08
N ALA A 22 -17.35 -6.51 -5.29
CA ALA A 22 -17.39 -6.37 -3.84
C ALA A 22 -17.55 -4.91 -3.39
N TYR A 23 -17.02 -3.92 -4.13
CA TYR A 23 -17.28 -2.51 -3.86
C TYR A 23 -18.66 -2.05 -4.31
N GLU A 24 -19.21 -2.60 -5.39
CA GLU A 24 -20.56 -2.30 -5.90
C GLU A 24 -21.66 -2.85 -4.97
N THR A 25 -21.33 -3.81 -4.10
CA THR A 25 -22.29 -4.45 -3.17
C THR A 25 -22.04 -4.10 -1.69
N GLN A 26 -21.23 -3.07 -1.42
CA GLN A 26 -21.01 -2.61 -0.05
C GLN A 26 -22.31 -2.09 0.60
N THR A 27 -22.51 -2.38 1.86
CA THR A 27 -23.64 -1.83 2.66
C THR A 27 -23.62 -0.29 2.69
N HIS A 28 -22.44 0.30 2.74
CA HIS A 28 -22.22 1.74 2.53
C HIS A 28 -21.52 1.94 1.19
N LEU A 29 -22.25 2.31 0.16
CA LEU A 29 -21.71 2.49 -1.18
C LEU A 29 -20.66 3.62 -1.21
N PRO A 30 -19.52 3.44 -1.89
CA PRO A 30 -18.63 4.54 -2.19
C PRO A 30 -19.28 5.47 -3.22
N ARG A 31 -18.91 6.74 -3.22
CA ARG A 31 -19.41 7.71 -4.22
C ARG A 31 -18.72 7.56 -5.57
N ALA A 32 -17.47 7.13 -5.56
CA ALA A 32 -16.69 6.88 -6.76
C ALA A 32 -15.73 5.70 -6.53
N VAL A 33 -15.44 4.97 -7.60
CA VAL A 33 -14.34 4.01 -7.67
C VAL A 33 -13.44 4.41 -8.83
N ILE A 34 -12.18 4.73 -8.51
CA ILE A 34 -11.12 5.02 -9.47
C ILE A 34 -10.29 3.75 -9.62
N VAL A 35 -10.19 3.23 -10.83
CA VAL A 35 -9.28 2.15 -11.17
C VAL A 35 -8.14 2.71 -12.01
N VAL A 36 -6.92 2.53 -11.55
CA VAL A 36 -5.72 2.84 -12.33
C VAL A 36 -5.24 1.56 -13.00
N ASP A 37 -5.40 1.49 -14.31
CA ASP A 37 -4.79 0.45 -15.12
C ASP A 37 -3.33 0.83 -15.42
N ASN A 38 -2.42 0.08 -14.82
CA ASN A 38 -0.97 0.32 -14.92
C ASN A 38 -0.36 -0.28 -16.19
N HIS A 39 -1.01 -0.05 -17.35
CA HIS A 39 -0.62 -0.56 -18.66
C HIS A 39 -0.74 -2.08 -18.79
N SER A 40 -1.92 -2.61 -18.52
CA SER A 40 -2.22 -4.04 -18.70
C SER A 40 -2.21 -4.45 -20.18
N THR A 41 -1.87 -5.71 -20.43
CA THR A 41 -1.76 -6.33 -21.75
C THR A 41 -2.59 -7.61 -21.87
N ASP A 42 -3.40 -7.92 -20.86
CA ASP A 42 -4.44 -8.96 -20.86
C ASP A 42 -5.82 -8.34 -21.16
N GLY A 43 -6.90 -8.99 -20.85
CA GLY A 43 -8.27 -8.47 -21.06
C GLY A 43 -8.71 -7.38 -20.08
N THR A 44 -7.80 -6.80 -19.27
CA THR A 44 -8.15 -5.79 -18.25
C THR A 44 -8.70 -4.50 -18.86
N CYS A 45 -8.11 -4.01 -19.95
CA CYS A 45 -8.55 -2.76 -20.59
C CYS A 45 -9.97 -2.85 -21.11
N GLU A 46 -10.30 -3.94 -21.79
CA GLU A 46 -11.64 -4.21 -22.35
C GLU A 46 -12.67 -4.34 -21.24
N MET A 47 -12.34 -5.12 -20.19
CA MET A 47 -13.20 -5.28 -19.02
C MET A 47 -13.48 -3.95 -18.32
N LEU A 48 -12.48 -3.09 -18.18
CA LEU A 48 -12.63 -1.77 -17.57
C LEU A 48 -13.45 -0.81 -18.43
N ALA A 49 -13.34 -0.87 -19.75
CA ALA A 49 -14.18 -0.08 -20.66
C ALA A 49 -15.66 -0.46 -20.50
N ASP A 50 -15.96 -1.75 -20.47
CA ASP A 50 -17.31 -2.25 -20.23
C ASP A 50 -17.83 -1.89 -18.83
N TRP A 51 -16.97 -1.99 -17.81
CA TRP A 51 -17.32 -1.62 -16.45
C TRP A 51 -17.63 -0.13 -16.32
N GLN A 52 -16.83 0.73 -16.93
CA GLN A 52 -17.01 2.19 -16.89
C GLN A 52 -18.29 2.63 -17.62
N ALA A 53 -18.72 1.90 -18.63
CA ALA A 53 -19.92 2.21 -19.41
C ALA A 53 -21.24 1.82 -18.71
N ARG A 54 -21.19 1.06 -17.61
CA ARG A 54 -22.40 0.63 -16.88
C ARG A 54 -23.05 1.79 -16.15
N GLU A 55 -24.38 1.86 -16.20
CA GLU A 55 -25.14 2.74 -15.33
C GLU A 55 -25.00 2.26 -13.87
N SER A 56 -24.66 3.17 -12.98
CA SER A 56 -24.44 2.89 -11.56
C SER A 56 -24.65 4.15 -10.71
N GLU A 57 -25.03 3.96 -9.45
CA GLU A 57 -25.04 5.03 -8.44
C GLU A 57 -23.60 5.45 -8.02
N ILE A 58 -22.62 4.61 -8.33
CA ILE A 58 -21.21 4.82 -8.08
C ILE A 58 -20.58 5.41 -9.33
N ALA A 59 -19.84 6.50 -9.22
CA ALA A 59 -19.08 7.02 -10.35
C ALA A 59 -17.91 6.09 -10.68
N HIS A 60 -17.94 5.46 -11.86
CA HIS A 60 -16.88 4.59 -12.38
C HIS A 60 -15.84 5.43 -13.13
N ILE A 61 -14.59 5.42 -12.69
CA ILE A 61 -13.51 6.23 -13.26
C ILE A 61 -12.32 5.34 -13.57
N VAL A 62 -11.88 5.32 -14.82
CA VAL A 62 -10.69 4.58 -15.26
C VAL A 62 -9.58 5.56 -15.62
N VAL A 63 -8.37 5.29 -15.13
CA VAL A 63 -7.13 6.00 -15.46
C VAL A 63 -6.16 5.01 -16.08
N THR A 64 -5.99 5.05 -17.39
CA THR A 64 -5.04 4.18 -18.10
C THR A 64 -3.69 4.87 -18.22
N LEU A 65 -2.64 4.20 -17.73
CA LEU A 65 -1.27 4.72 -17.81
C LEU A 65 -0.59 4.27 -19.11
N PRO A 66 0.30 5.11 -19.68
CA PRO A 66 0.97 4.81 -20.95
C PRO A 66 2.05 3.74 -20.82
N GLU A 67 2.51 3.45 -19.60
CA GLU A 67 3.52 2.43 -19.28
C GLU A 67 3.33 1.93 -17.84
N ASN A 68 3.91 0.78 -17.52
CA ASN A 68 3.94 0.26 -16.15
C ASN A 68 4.92 1.05 -15.29
N VAL A 69 4.39 1.92 -14.45
CA VAL A 69 5.14 2.78 -13.51
C VAL A 69 5.28 2.17 -12.11
N GLY A 70 4.93 0.87 -11.96
CA GLY A 70 4.90 0.17 -10.67
C GLY A 70 3.70 0.55 -9.80
N GLY A 71 3.50 -0.20 -8.73
CA GLY A 71 2.40 0.07 -7.79
C GLY A 71 2.45 1.48 -7.20
N SER A 72 3.65 1.95 -6.83
CA SER A 72 3.84 3.30 -6.27
C SER A 72 3.40 4.40 -7.24
N GLY A 73 3.72 4.25 -8.54
CA GLY A 73 3.30 5.18 -9.58
C GLY A 73 1.79 5.12 -9.84
N GLY A 74 1.24 3.91 -9.86
CA GLY A 74 -0.21 3.69 -9.98
C GLY A 74 -1.00 4.36 -8.86
N PHE A 75 -0.62 4.12 -7.60
CA PHE A 75 -1.27 4.80 -6.46
C PHE A 75 -1.06 6.31 -6.49
N ALA A 76 0.09 6.82 -6.92
CA ALA A 76 0.29 8.25 -7.09
C ALA A 76 -0.69 8.86 -8.10
N ALA A 77 -0.91 8.20 -9.25
CA ALA A 77 -1.86 8.62 -10.26
C ALA A 77 -3.31 8.58 -9.73
N GLY A 78 -3.71 7.47 -9.08
CA GLY A 78 -5.05 7.33 -8.51
C GLY A 78 -5.36 8.34 -7.41
N LEU A 79 -4.42 8.56 -6.48
CA LEU A 79 -4.57 9.56 -5.43
C LEU A 79 -4.61 11.00 -5.99
N THR A 80 -3.83 11.29 -7.03
CA THR A 80 -3.88 12.58 -7.73
C THR A 80 -5.26 12.77 -8.35
N ARG A 81 -5.79 11.76 -9.03
CA ARG A 81 -7.13 11.81 -9.62
C ARG A 81 -8.21 11.97 -8.55
N ALA A 82 -8.08 11.29 -7.40
CA ALA A 82 -9.01 11.43 -6.28
C ALA A 82 -9.03 12.86 -5.69
N LEU A 83 -7.89 13.55 -5.67
CA LEU A 83 -7.79 14.93 -5.22
C LEU A 83 -8.47 15.93 -6.17
N GLU A 84 -8.70 15.58 -7.44
CA GLU A 84 -9.49 16.40 -8.38
C GLU A 84 -11.00 16.31 -8.10
N LEU A 85 -11.43 15.29 -7.36
CA LEU A 85 -12.81 15.09 -6.92
C LEU A 85 -12.99 15.75 -5.52
N SER A 86 -14.24 16.01 -5.12
CA SER A 86 -14.55 16.73 -3.87
C SER A 86 -14.79 15.82 -2.65
N HIS A 87 -14.48 14.53 -2.75
CA HIS A 87 -14.74 13.55 -1.67
C HIS A 87 -13.90 13.80 -0.42
N GLU A 88 -14.48 13.61 0.76
CA GLU A 88 -13.80 13.86 2.03
C GLU A 88 -12.74 12.81 2.34
N TRP A 89 -12.99 11.57 1.93
CA TRP A 89 -12.13 10.44 2.23
C TRP A 89 -11.75 9.67 0.97
N VAL A 90 -10.50 9.24 0.90
CA VAL A 90 -9.97 8.41 -0.18
C VAL A 90 -9.55 7.06 0.39
N PHE A 91 -10.27 6.01 0.01
CA PHE A 91 -9.99 4.63 0.40
C PHE A 91 -9.10 3.97 -0.64
N VAL A 92 -7.94 3.49 -0.24
CA VAL A 92 -6.95 2.84 -1.12
C VAL A 92 -6.85 1.36 -0.82
N SER A 93 -6.80 0.54 -1.87
CA SER A 93 -6.62 -0.91 -1.76
C SER A 93 -5.99 -1.51 -3.03
N ASP A 94 -5.48 -2.73 -2.90
CA ASP A 94 -5.00 -3.53 -4.05
C ASP A 94 -6.19 -4.16 -4.79
N ASP A 95 -5.98 -4.55 -6.05
CA ASP A 95 -6.97 -5.15 -6.94
C ASP A 95 -7.38 -6.58 -6.58
N ASP A 96 -6.66 -7.22 -5.64
CA ASP A 96 -6.90 -8.56 -5.12
C ASP A 96 -7.24 -8.58 -3.61
N ALA A 97 -7.52 -7.42 -3.04
CA ALA A 97 -7.95 -7.28 -1.65
C ALA A 97 -9.46 -7.10 -1.54
N LEU A 98 -10.18 -8.17 -1.25
CA LEU A 98 -11.64 -8.21 -1.22
C LEU A 98 -12.17 -7.63 0.09
N PRO A 99 -12.93 -6.51 0.07
CA PRO A 99 -13.58 -5.99 1.26
C PRO A 99 -14.75 -6.88 1.68
N HIS A 100 -14.94 -7.09 2.98
CA HIS A 100 -16.19 -7.63 3.49
C HIS A 100 -17.35 -6.68 3.13
N ALA A 101 -18.58 -7.22 3.00
CA ALA A 101 -19.74 -6.46 2.53
C ALA A 101 -20.05 -5.20 3.35
N ASP A 102 -19.64 -5.14 4.60
CA ASP A 102 -19.83 -4.01 5.52
C ASP A 102 -18.56 -3.21 5.81
N ALA A 103 -17.46 -3.46 5.08
CA ALA A 103 -16.17 -2.84 5.39
C ALA A 103 -16.24 -1.30 5.40
N LEU A 104 -16.83 -0.69 4.39
CA LEU A 104 -17.00 0.77 4.32
C LEU A 104 -18.03 1.29 5.33
N GLN A 105 -19.04 0.46 5.69
CA GLN A 105 -20.01 0.78 6.73
C GLN A 105 -19.34 0.90 8.09
N GLN A 106 -18.38 0.01 8.42
CA GLN A 106 -17.64 0.08 9.67
C GLN A 106 -16.86 1.40 9.83
N LEU A 107 -16.33 1.95 8.75
CA LEU A 107 -15.67 3.27 8.74
C LEU A 107 -16.70 4.39 8.97
N ALA A 108 -17.84 4.33 8.26
CA ALA A 108 -18.90 5.32 8.38
C ALA A 108 -19.51 5.33 9.79
N ASP A 109 -19.78 4.16 10.36
CA ASP A 109 -20.30 4.00 11.72
C ASP A 109 -19.34 4.55 12.76
N PHE A 110 -18.05 4.32 12.62
CA PHE A 110 -17.04 4.87 13.53
C PHE A 110 -17.06 6.40 13.50
N CYS A 111 -17.07 7.01 12.30
CA CYS A 111 -17.12 8.45 12.16
C CYS A 111 -18.40 9.05 12.77
N GLN A 112 -19.52 8.36 12.63
CA GLN A 112 -20.81 8.80 13.20
C GLN A 112 -20.85 8.65 14.73
N LYS A 113 -20.32 7.53 15.27
CA LYS A 113 -20.34 7.24 16.71
C LYS A 113 -19.26 8.03 17.48
N ARG A 114 -18.17 8.41 16.84
CA ARG A 114 -17.00 9.06 17.43
C ARG A 114 -16.57 10.31 16.64
N PRO A 115 -17.45 11.29 16.40
CA PRO A 115 -17.15 12.41 15.49
C PRO A 115 -15.94 13.23 15.92
N GLU A 116 -15.74 13.47 17.20
CA GLU A 116 -14.60 14.24 17.73
C GLU A 116 -13.27 13.51 17.52
N LEU A 117 -13.25 12.18 17.70
CA LEU A 117 -12.05 11.37 17.46
C LEU A 117 -11.80 11.25 15.97
N ALA A 118 -12.83 11.01 15.17
CA ALA A 118 -12.73 10.96 13.71
C ALA A 118 -12.16 12.27 13.14
N ALA A 119 -12.57 13.44 13.68
CA ALA A 119 -12.04 14.74 13.28
C ALA A 119 -10.53 14.90 13.52
N GLN A 120 -9.95 14.15 14.48
CA GLN A 120 -8.51 14.12 14.75
C GLN A 120 -7.75 13.15 13.84
N CYS A 121 -8.43 12.31 13.05
CA CYS A 121 -7.81 11.28 12.25
C CYS A 121 -7.39 11.80 10.86
N ALA A 122 -6.13 11.55 10.50
CA ALA A 122 -5.61 11.71 9.16
C ALA A 122 -5.90 10.47 8.29
N ALA A 123 -5.96 9.28 8.90
CA ALA A 123 -6.38 8.06 8.23
C ALA A 123 -7.06 7.07 9.19
N LEU A 124 -7.97 6.28 8.61
CA LEU A 124 -8.61 5.11 9.21
C LEU A 124 -8.24 3.91 8.36
N CYS A 125 -7.73 2.84 8.93
CA CYS A 125 -7.41 1.64 8.18
C CYS A 125 -8.13 0.41 8.75
N GLY A 126 -8.46 -0.55 7.89
CA GLY A 126 -9.07 -1.81 8.26
C GLY A 126 -8.04 -2.84 8.73
N SER A 127 -8.49 -4.04 9.02
CA SER A 127 -7.67 -5.22 9.19
C SER A 127 -7.52 -5.98 7.86
N VAL A 128 -6.45 -6.74 7.73
CA VAL A 128 -6.20 -7.59 6.58
C VAL A 128 -6.26 -9.04 7.06
N ASP A 129 -7.21 -9.80 6.54
CA ASP A 129 -7.38 -11.23 6.83
C ASP A 129 -6.81 -12.09 5.72
N THR A 130 -6.01 -13.08 6.07
CA THR A 130 -5.41 -14.04 5.13
C THR A 130 -6.23 -15.33 4.99
N GLY A 131 -7.36 -15.45 5.68
CA GLY A 131 -8.10 -16.69 5.87
C GLY A 131 -7.53 -17.59 6.98
N ASN A 132 -6.34 -17.29 7.47
CA ASN A 132 -5.69 -17.96 8.61
C ASN A 132 -5.41 -16.99 9.78
N GLY A 133 -6.09 -15.86 9.81
CA GLY A 133 -5.94 -14.80 10.78
C GLY A 133 -5.33 -13.52 10.19
N TYR A 134 -5.17 -12.52 11.04
CA TYR A 134 -4.74 -11.19 10.62
C TYR A 134 -3.29 -11.14 10.13
N ALA A 135 -3.07 -10.49 8.99
CA ALA A 135 -1.74 -10.15 8.47
C ALA A 135 -1.17 -8.94 9.22
N LEU A 136 -0.61 -9.17 10.41
CA LEU A 136 -0.19 -8.12 11.34
C LEU A 136 0.82 -7.12 10.74
N GLY A 137 1.59 -7.53 9.71
CA GLY A 137 2.59 -6.69 9.05
C GLY A 137 2.04 -5.44 8.34
N HIS A 138 0.74 -5.39 8.08
CA HIS A 138 0.08 -4.25 7.43
C HIS A 138 -0.21 -3.08 8.38
N ARG A 139 -0.15 -3.31 9.70
CA ARG A 139 -0.41 -2.30 10.74
C ARG A 139 0.69 -2.34 11.77
N CYS A 140 1.53 -1.30 11.77
CA CYS A 140 2.72 -1.27 12.62
C CYS A 140 2.77 0.00 13.47
N ARG A 141 3.49 -0.08 14.60
CA ARG A 141 3.87 1.07 15.43
C ARG A 141 5.37 1.33 15.34
N ILE A 142 5.75 2.59 15.55
CA ILE A 142 7.16 2.96 15.70
C ILE A 142 7.65 2.46 17.06
N GLN A 143 8.37 1.36 17.04
CA GLN A 143 8.99 0.78 18.22
C GLN A 143 10.37 0.24 17.85
N ARG A 144 11.36 0.51 18.68
CA ARG A 144 12.69 -0.05 18.47
C ARG A 144 12.64 -1.57 18.68
N GLY A 145 12.64 -2.30 17.58
CA GLY A 145 12.68 -3.75 17.58
C GLY A 145 14.10 -4.30 17.47
N ALA A 146 14.18 -5.62 17.57
CA ALA A 146 15.38 -6.37 17.23
C ALA A 146 15.80 -6.07 15.78
N MET A 147 17.07 -6.28 15.45
CA MET A 147 17.58 -6.20 14.09
C MET A 147 17.41 -4.82 13.39
N GLY A 148 17.28 -3.73 14.19
CA GLY A 148 17.22 -2.38 13.66
C GLY A 148 15.91 -2.01 12.95
N ARG A 149 14.87 -2.81 13.07
CA ARG A 149 13.51 -2.44 12.62
C ARG A 149 12.91 -1.39 13.54
N VAL A 150 12.20 -0.45 12.97
CA VAL A 150 11.39 0.55 13.69
C VAL A 150 9.90 0.32 13.50
N ASP A 151 9.51 -0.40 12.47
CA ASP A 151 8.16 -0.78 12.08
C ASP A 151 7.80 -2.13 12.74
N GLN A 152 7.27 -2.10 13.95
CA GLN A 152 6.86 -3.32 14.65
C GLN A 152 5.37 -3.59 14.45
N PRO A 153 5.00 -4.81 14.00
CA PRO A 153 3.60 -5.20 13.88
C PRO A 153 2.86 -5.02 15.21
N VAL A 154 1.64 -4.52 15.13
CA VAL A 154 0.76 -4.42 16.30
C VAL A 154 0.35 -5.84 16.73
N PRO A 155 0.39 -6.18 18.03
CA PRO A 155 0.01 -7.50 18.53
C PRO A 155 -1.44 -7.88 18.15
N SER A 156 -1.70 -9.16 17.92
CA SER A 156 -3.02 -9.68 17.56
C SER A 156 -4.10 -9.36 18.59
N SER A 157 -3.74 -9.26 19.89
CA SER A 157 -4.68 -8.89 20.96
C SER A 157 -5.27 -7.47 20.81
N GLU A 158 -4.58 -6.57 20.08
CA GLU A 158 -5.13 -5.24 19.80
C GLU A 158 -6.32 -5.30 18.82
N TYR A 159 -6.37 -6.32 17.96
CA TYR A 159 -7.45 -6.51 16.99
C TYR A 159 -8.79 -6.94 17.60
N GLU A 160 -8.80 -7.26 18.90
CA GLU A 160 -10.04 -7.50 19.68
C GLU A 160 -10.73 -6.19 20.12
N LYS A 161 -10.03 -5.05 20.03
CA LYS A 161 -10.55 -3.73 20.39
C LYS A 161 -11.45 -3.16 19.30
N GLU A 162 -12.22 -2.14 19.66
CA GLU A 162 -13.00 -1.35 18.68
C GLU A 162 -12.08 -0.64 17.68
N TYR A 163 -10.96 -0.08 18.16
CA TYR A 163 -9.91 0.55 17.38
C TYR A 163 -8.58 0.59 18.14
N PHE A 164 -7.49 0.82 17.43
CA PHE A 164 -6.17 1.08 18.02
C PHE A 164 -5.34 2.01 17.13
N GLU A 165 -4.40 2.73 17.74
CA GLU A 165 -3.48 3.61 17.01
C GLU A 165 -2.37 2.82 16.33
N VAL A 166 -1.98 3.30 15.13
CA VAL A 166 -0.84 2.80 14.36
C VAL A 166 0.04 3.97 13.91
N ASP A 167 1.26 3.69 13.49
CA ASP A 167 2.16 4.67 12.89
C ASP A 167 2.41 4.40 11.40
N PHE A 168 2.16 3.14 10.98
CA PHE A 168 2.27 2.70 9.61
C PHE A 168 1.00 1.95 9.20
N PHE A 169 0.62 2.15 7.95
CA PHE A 169 -0.38 1.37 7.25
C PHE A 169 0.17 0.90 5.90
N SER A 170 -0.33 -0.23 5.38
CA SER A 170 -0.25 -0.54 3.96
C SER A 170 -1.47 0.00 3.23
N TYR A 171 -1.41 0.08 1.91
CA TYR A 171 -2.56 0.52 1.10
C TYR A 171 -3.70 -0.48 1.03
N ILE A 172 -3.57 -1.67 1.59
CA ILE A 172 -4.69 -2.61 1.69
C ILE A 172 -5.67 -2.11 2.76
N GLY A 173 -6.79 -1.53 2.29
CA GLY A 173 -7.87 -1.08 3.17
C GLY A 173 -7.52 0.11 4.05
N THR A 174 -6.96 1.16 3.45
CA THR A 174 -6.66 2.41 4.16
C THR A 174 -7.45 3.59 3.61
N CYS A 175 -8.22 4.24 4.46
CA CYS A 175 -9.04 5.42 4.18
C CYS A 175 -8.32 6.67 4.67
N ILE A 176 -7.83 7.50 3.75
CA ILE A 176 -7.03 8.71 4.06
C ILE A 176 -7.93 9.93 3.90
N ARG A 177 -7.90 10.83 4.88
CA ARG A 177 -8.64 12.09 4.79
C ARG A 177 -8.04 12.96 3.69
N ARG A 178 -8.90 13.54 2.83
CA ARG A 178 -8.49 14.43 1.74
C ARG A 178 -7.54 15.54 2.22
N SER A 179 -7.89 16.24 3.30
CA SER A 179 -7.06 17.33 3.83
C SER A 179 -5.68 16.84 4.33
N ALA A 180 -5.55 15.58 4.71
CA ALA A 180 -4.26 14.99 5.04
C ALA A 180 -3.45 14.65 3.77
N LEU A 181 -4.11 14.16 2.69
CA LEU A 181 -3.48 13.97 1.38
C LEU A 181 -2.98 15.29 0.78
N GLU A 182 -3.77 16.36 0.87
CA GLU A 182 -3.39 17.70 0.40
C GLU A 182 -2.15 18.23 1.12
N LYS A 183 -2.02 17.98 2.42
CA LYS A 183 -0.87 18.42 3.25
C LYS A 183 0.34 17.51 3.11
N ALA A 184 0.13 16.20 3.14
CA ALA A 184 1.22 15.20 3.08
C ALA A 184 1.72 14.98 1.64
N GLY A 185 0.91 15.33 0.63
CA GLY A 185 1.10 14.94 -0.76
C GLY A 185 0.74 13.46 -0.99
N VAL A 186 0.69 13.05 -2.25
CA VAL A 186 0.42 11.68 -2.66
C VAL A 186 1.65 10.78 -2.46
N THR A 187 1.51 9.49 -2.76
CA THR A 187 2.61 8.52 -2.67
C THR A 187 3.80 8.86 -3.58
N ARG A 188 4.97 8.40 -3.23
CA ARG A 188 6.22 8.64 -3.99
C ARG A 188 6.32 7.69 -5.17
N LYS A 189 5.88 8.18 -6.36
CA LYS A 189 5.91 7.41 -7.61
C LYS A 189 7.29 6.84 -7.96
N GLU A 190 8.36 7.54 -7.58
CA GLU A 190 9.74 7.14 -7.84
C GLU A 190 10.22 5.94 -7.02
N PHE A 191 9.43 5.44 -6.08
CA PHE A 191 9.73 4.18 -5.38
C PHE A 191 9.48 2.96 -6.28
N PHE A 192 8.62 3.07 -7.26
CA PHE A 192 8.19 2.03 -8.18
C PHE A 192 7.39 0.92 -7.48
N ILE A 193 7.94 0.27 -6.46
CA ILE A 193 7.28 -0.77 -5.64
C ILE A 193 7.94 -0.86 -4.26
N TYR A 194 7.17 -1.22 -3.24
CA TYR A 194 7.55 -1.41 -1.83
C TYR A 194 7.93 -0.16 -1.05
N SER A 195 7.47 -0.13 0.18
CA SER A 195 7.71 0.91 1.18
C SER A 195 7.14 2.29 0.84
N ASP A 196 6.45 2.43 -0.26
CA ASP A 196 5.76 3.66 -0.66
C ASP A 196 4.57 3.96 0.25
N ASP A 197 3.81 2.95 0.62
CA ASP A 197 2.72 2.99 1.59
C ASP A 197 3.20 3.36 3.01
N PHE A 198 4.27 2.70 3.48
CA PHE A 198 4.86 2.97 4.79
C PHE A 198 5.51 4.35 4.85
N GLU A 199 6.20 4.78 3.80
CA GLU A 199 6.74 6.14 3.69
C GLU A 199 5.60 7.17 3.70
N HIS A 200 4.53 6.91 2.94
CA HIS A 200 3.36 7.76 2.91
C HIS A 200 2.66 7.83 4.28
N ALA A 201 2.52 6.71 4.98
CA ALA A 201 1.98 6.67 6.35
C ALA A 201 2.76 7.61 7.29
N LEU A 202 4.10 7.64 7.19
CA LEU A 202 4.96 8.53 7.99
C LEU A 202 4.75 10.03 7.68
N ARG A 203 4.33 10.37 6.46
CA ARG A 203 3.95 11.75 6.11
C ARG A 203 2.53 12.07 6.59
N VAL A 204 1.57 11.17 6.34
CA VAL A 204 0.15 11.33 6.70
C VAL A 204 -0.03 11.45 8.22
N ARG A 205 0.70 10.65 9.03
CA ARG A 205 0.63 10.73 10.50
C ARG A 205 1.03 12.08 11.10
N LYS A 206 1.74 12.92 10.35
CA LYS A 206 2.03 14.30 10.78
C LYS A 206 0.82 15.23 10.68
N CYS A 207 -0.21 14.79 9.97
CA CYS A 207 -1.46 15.54 9.76
C CYS A 207 -2.56 15.18 10.76
N GLY A 208 -2.42 14.09 11.53
CA GLY A 208 -3.39 13.62 12.52
C GLY A 208 -3.15 12.16 12.91
N LYS A 209 -4.07 11.61 13.68
CA LYS A 209 -4.00 10.21 14.14
C LYS A 209 -4.20 9.25 12.98
N LEU A 210 -3.54 8.08 13.07
CA LEU A 210 -3.82 6.92 12.24
C LEU A 210 -4.46 5.86 13.13
N LEU A 211 -5.68 5.44 12.83
CA LEU A 211 -6.39 4.42 13.60
C LEU A 211 -6.69 3.20 12.75
N CYS A 212 -6.48 2.01 13.32
CA CYS A 212 -6.99 0.78 12.75
C CYS A 212 -8.34 0.45 13.37
N LEU A 213 -9.31 0.11 12.52
CA LEU A 213 -10.64 -0.38 12.86
C LEU A 213 -10.73 -1.86 12.48
N PRO A 214 -10.50 -2.80 13.42
CA PRO A 214 -10.39 -4.23 13.10
C PRO A 214 -11.62 -4.83 12.41
N ARG A 215 -12.81 -4.25 12.63
CA ARG A 215 -14.05 -4.71 12.00
C ARG A 215 -14.20 -4.31 10.53
N CYS A 216 -13.44 -3.32 10.06
CA CYS A 216 -13.30 -3.05 8.62
C CYS A 216 -12.33 -4.08 8.04
N VAL A 217 -12.84 -5.21 7.53
CA VAL A 217 -12.03 -6.36 7.13
C VAL A 217 -11.88 -6.41 5.61
N LEU A 218 -10.65 -6.66 5.16
CA LEU A 218 -10.34 -7.01 3.78
C LEU A 218 -9.65 -8.37 3.73
N CYS A 219 -10.14 -9.27 2.87
CA CYS A 219 -9.49 -10.55 2.62
C CYS A 219 -8.41 -10.38 1.55
N HIS A 220 -7.16 -10.71 1.90
CA HIS A 220 -6.04 -10.66 0.96
C HIS A 220 -5.09 -11.83 1.21
N GLN A 221 -4.91 -12.69 0.20
CA GLN A 221 -4.10 -13.92 0.33
C GLN A 221 -2.62 -13.73 -0.04
N GLY A 222 -2.19 -12.51 -0.32
CA GLY A 222 -0.89 -12.16 -0.88
C GLY A 222 0.29 -12.22 0.08
N ASN A 223 0.63 -13.39 0.60
CA ASN A 223 1.94 -13.61 1.21
C ASN A 223 2.85 -14.34 0.22
N THR A 224 3.71 -13.60 -0.48
CA THR A 224 4.80 -14.22 -1.23
C THR A 224 5.81 -14.80 -0.22
N PRO A 225 5.98 -16.13 -0.15
CA PRO A 225 6.92 -16.72 0.81
C PRO A 225 8.34 -16.16 0.59
N TYR A 226 9.09 -15.98 1.68
CA TYR A 226 10.51 -15.62 1.57
C TYR A 226 11.23 -16.60 0.63
N SER A 227 11.75 -16.09 -0.48
CA SER A 227 12.54 -16.88 -1.42
C SER A 227 14.04 -16.70 -1.15
N LYS A 228 14.79 -17.81 -1.10
CA LYS A 228 16.25 -17.75 -1.11
C LYS A 228 16.80 -17.29 -2.46
N ASN A 229 16.02 -17.42 -3.54
CA ASN A 229 16.39 -16.95 -4.86
C ASN A 229 16.39 -15.44 -4.94
N ALA A 230 17.34 -14.89 -5.70
CA ALA A 230 17.37 -13.46 -5.98
C ALA A 230 16.24 -13.08 -6.92
N THR A 231 15.56 -11.99 -6.64
CA THR A 231 14.56 -11.37 -7.50
C THR A 231 14.87 -9.90 -7.71
N TRP A 232 14.33 -9.29 -8.75
CA TRP A 232 14.45 -7.84 -8.97
C TRP A 232 13.79 -7.05 -7.82
N ARG A 233 12.80 -7.63 -7.14
CA ARG A 233 12.10 -7.03 -6.00
C ARG A 233 12.99 -6.82 -4.78
N ASP A 234 13.98 -7.70 -4.56
CA ASP A 234 14.94 -7.56 -3.45
C ASP A 234 15.73 -6.24 -3.49
N TYR A 235 15.94 -5.69 -4.70
CA TYR A 235 16.56 -4.38 -4.88
C TYR A 235 15.68 -3.26 -4.31
N TYR A 236 14.41 -3.19 -4.74
CA TYR A 236 13.49 -2.12 -4.31
C TYR A 236 13.16 -2.22 -2.82
N GLU A 237 12.86 -3.41 -2.35
CA GLU A 237 12.62 -3.67 -0.92
C GLU A 237 13.81 -3.22 -0.05
N THR A 238 15.04 -3.34 -0.56
CA THR A 238 16.24 -2.88 0.14
C THR A 238 16.43 -1.37 -0.01
N ARG A 239 16.38 -0.84 -1.24
CA ARG A 239 16.61 0.57 -1.52
C ARG A 239 15.59 1.46 -0.84
N ASN A 240 14.31 1.18 -1.03
CA ASN A 240 13.25 2.08 -0.60
C ASN A 240 13.09 2.12 0.93
N VAL A 241 13.10 0.95 1.59
CA VAL A 241 13.08 0.94 3.06
C VAL A 241 14.26 1.71 3.66
N LEU A 242 15.44 1.66 3.04
CA LEU A 242 16.60 2.38 3.53
C LEU A 242 16.54 3.88 3.26
N ILE A 243 15.96 4.31 2.14
CA ILE A 243 15.66 5.73 1.89
C ILE A 243 14.68 6.24 2.95
N MET A 244 13.57 5.55 3.16
CA MET A 244 12.60 5.88 4.21
C MET A 244 13.26 5.96 5.59
N TYR A 245 14.14 5.01 5.95
CA TYR A 245 14.85 5.03 7.24
C TYR A 245 15.82 6.21 7.36
N LEU A 246 16.50 6.56 6.27
CA LEU A 246 17.43 7.70 6.28
C LEU A 246 16.70 9.02 6.47
N GLU A 247 15.59 9.21 5.78
CA GLU A 247 14.82 10.45 5.78
C GLU A 247 14.01 10.66 7.08
N HIS A 248 13.37 9.62 7.59
CA HIS A 248 12.46 9.74 8.74
C HIS A 248 13.09 9.37 10.07
N PHE A 249 14.15 8.55 10.10
CA PHE A 249 14.77 8.05 11.35
C PHE A 249 16.28 8.34 11.45
N GLY A 250 16.86 8.89 10.40
CA GLY A 250 18.23 9.38 10.37
C GLY A 250 19.30 8.31 10.16
N LYS A 251 20.55 8.77 10.10
CA LYS A 251 21.73 7.96 9.68
C LYS A 251 21.97 6.72 10.56
N THR A 252 21.67 6.77 11.85
CA THR A 252 21.89 5.64 12.76
C THR A 252 20.92 4.50 12.47
N ALA A 253 19.62 4.81 12.27
CA ALA A 253 18.62 3.83 11.91
C ALA A 253 18.92 3.22 10.52
N PHE A 254 19.28 4.05 9.53
CA PHE A 254 19.75 3.60 8.23
C PHE A 254 20.90 2.57 8.36
N ARG A 255 21.98 2.91 9.11
CA ARG A 255 23.14 2.01 9.24
C ARG A 255 22.77 0.67 9.88
N ARG A 256 21.94 0.69 10.93
CA ARG A 256 21.47 -0.54 11.58
C ARG A 256 20.65 -1.40 10.62
N ARG A 257 19.72 -0.80 9.90
CA ARG A 257 18.87 -1.50 8.93
C ARG A 257 19.68 -2.05 7.75
N ALA A 258 20.61 -1.27 7.21
CA ALA A 258 21.51 -1.70 6.13
C ALA A 258 22.38 -2.89 6.54
N ARG A 259 22.94 -2.90 7.76
CA ARG A 259 23.70 -4.06 8.28
C ARG A 259 22.84 -5.32 8.33
N MET A 260 21.59 -5.17 8.78
CA MET A 260 20.67 -6.32 8.83
C MET A 260 20.31 -6.85 7.44
N ARG A 261 20.08 -5.95 6.47
CA ARG A 261 19.84 -6.37 5.07
C ARG A 261 21.07 -7.10 4.50
N LEU A 262 22.28 -6.66 4.81
CA LEU A 262 23.51 -7.38 4.42
C LEU A 262 23.60 -8.76 5.05
N LEU A 263 23.28 -8.91 6.33
CA LEU A 263 23.27 -10.20 7.03
C LEU A 263 22.22 -11.15 6.45
N THR A 264 21.00 -10.69 6.18
CA THR A 264 19.96 -11.51 5.54
C THR A 264 20.38 -11.95 4.13
N GLY A 265 21.03 -11.07 3.38
CA GLY A 265 21.61 -11.41 2.08
C GLY A 265 22.71 -12.49 2.19
N TRP A 266 23.58 -12.39 3.17
CA TRP A 266 24.63 -13.38 3.42
C TRP A 266 24.06 -14.73 3.87
N TRP A 267 23.08 -14.73 4.79
CA TRP A 267 22.40 -15.97 5.26
C TRP A 267 21.58 -16.66 4.16
N SER A 268 21.24 -15.97 3.09
CA SER A 268 20.56 -16.61 1.94
C SER A 268 21.46 -17.62 1.23
N LEU A 269 22.79 -17.58 1.46
CA LEU A 269 23.82 -18.34 0.75
C LEU A 269 23.75 -18.17 -0.79
N ASN A 270 23.15 -17.06 -1.26
CA ASN A 270 22.97 -16.75 -2.67
C ASN A 270 23.80 -15.50 -3.04
N PRO A 271 24.94 -15.67 -3.76
CA PRO A 271 25.80 -14.54 -4.11
C PRO A 271 25.10 -13.47 -4.95
N THR A 272 24.17 -13.89 -5.81
CA THR A 272 23.39 -12.95 -6.64
C THR A 272 22.44 -12.10 -5.76
N LYS A 273 21.73 -12.73 -4.83
CA LYS A 273 20.87 -11.99 -3.89
C LYS A 273 21.66 -11.00 -3.04
N TRP A 274 22.84 -11.42 -2.57
CA TRP A 274 23.73 -10.53 -1.81
C TRP A 274 24.21 -9.34 -2.65
N LYS A 275 24.55 -9.55 -3.95
CA LYS A 275 24.91 -8.49 -4.89
C LYS A 275 23.76 -7.48 -5.06
N VAL A 276 22.54 -7.97 -5.30
CA VAL A 276 21.32 -7.14 -5.45
C VAL A 276 21.09 -6.27 -4.22
N ILE A 277 21.18 -6.86 -3.02
CA ILE A 277 21.01 -6.14 -1.74
C ILE A 277 22.11 -5.08 -1.56
N LYS A 278 23.37 -5.40 -1.85
CA LYS A 278 24.48 -4.41 -1.79
C LYS A 278 24.23 -3.23 -2.71
N GLU A 279 23.74 -3.48 -3.90
CA GLU A 279 23.42 -2.44 -4.88
C GLU A 279 22.28 -1.55 -4.37
N GLY A 280 21.19 -2.15 -3.84
CA GLY A 280 20.11 -1.40 -3.20
C GLY A 280 20.59 -0.51 -2.03
N ILE A 281 21.51 -1.00 -1.20
CA ILE A 281 22.11 -0.21 -0.11
C ILE A 281 22.94 0.96 -0.65
N ARG A 282 23.77 0.70 -1.68
CA ARG A 282 24.59 1.74 -2.31
C ARG A 282 23.72 2.86 -2.89
N ASP A 283 22.67 2.49 -3.61
CA ASP A 283 21.81 3.43 -4.29
C ASP A 283 20.89 4.18 -3.29
N ALA A 284 20.42 3.51 -2.23
CA ALA A 284 19.74 4.19 -1.13
C ALA A 284 20.62 5.25 -0.45
N LYS A 285 21.90 4.93 -0.19
CA LYS A 285 22.86 5.89 0.37
C LYS A 285 23.11 7.09 -0.54
N ALA A 286 23.04 6.88 -1.86
CA ALA A 286 23.20 7.91 -2.89
C ALA A 286 21.89 8.67 -3.18
N GLY A 287 20.75 8.31 -2.56
CA GLY A 287 19.44 8.92 -2.80
C GLY A 287 18.88 8.62 -4.21
N LYS A 288 19.34 7.56 -4.86
CA LYS A 288 18.84 7.18 -6.18
C LYS A 288 17.45 6.55 -6.06
N THR A 289 16.54 6.98 -6.90
CA THR A 289 15.16 6.50 -6.99
C THR A 289 14.80 6.12 -8.44
N GLY A 290 13.56 5.80 -8.71
CA GLY A 290 13.08 5.42 -10.05
C GLY A 290 13.31 3.96 -10.41
N LEU A 291 12.95 3.62 -11.65
CA LEU A 291 13.12 2.28 -12.21
C LEU A 291 14.60 1.97 -12.45
N HIS A 292 15.05 0.83 -11.90
CA HIS A 292 16.44 0.42 -12.08
C HIS A 292 16.65 -0.19 -13.48
N PRO A 293 17.73 0.17 -14.22
CA PRO A 293 17.92 -0.30 -15.59
C PRO A 293 18.07 -1.82 -15.72
N VAL A 294 18.59 -2.48 -14.69
CA VAL A 294 18.78 -3.95 -14.65
C VAL A 294 17.69 -4.63 -13.83
N TYR A 295 17.50 -4.25 -12.57
CA TYR A 295 16.52 -4.89 -11.68
C TYR A 295 15.12 -4.33 -11.94
N ARG A 296 14.40 -4.92 -12.89
CA ARG A 296 13.06 -4.54 -13.32
C ARG A 296 12.24 -5.79 -13.63
N PRO A 297 10.92 -5.70 -13.79
CA PRO A 297 10.09 -6.84 -14.20
C PRO A 297 10.71 -7.58 -15.39
N GLY A 298 10.72 -8.91 -15.31
CA GLY A 298 11.37 -9.76 -16.31
C GLY A 298 12.88 -10.01 -16.11
N TRP A 299 13.52 -9.37 -15.11
CA TRP A 299 14.91 -9.70 -14.80
C TRP A 299 15.07 -11.15 -14.32
N ASP A 300 15.98 -11.87 -14.97
CA ASP A 300 16.35 -13.24 -14.66
C ASP A 300 17.81 -13.30 -14.17
N PRO A 301 18.07 -13.75 -12.92
CA PRO A 301 19.44 -13.84 -12.38
C PRO A 301 20.34 -14.83 -13.13
N LYS A 302 19.78 -15.72 -13.95
CA LYS A 302 20.52 -16.71 -14.74
C LYS A 302 20.92 -16.20 -16.12
N LYS A 303 20.29 -15.12 -16.60
CA LYS A 303 20.66 -14.47 -17.86
C LYS A 303 21.73 -13.42 -17.59
N LYS A 304 22.87 -13.52 -18.26
CA LYS A 304 23.96 -12.52 -18.22
C LYS A 304 23.61 -11.30 -19.06
#